data_213469178575c710a8eedac411ed5a2d
#
_entry.id   213469178575c710a8eedac411ed5a2d
#
_cell.length_a   1.000
_cell.length_b   1.000
_cell.length_c   1.000
_cell.angle_alpha   90.00
_cell.angle_beta   90.00
_cell.angle_gamma   90.00
#
_symmetry.space_group_name_H-M   'P 1'
#
loop_
_entity.id
_entity.type
_entity.pdbx_description
1 polymer ?
#
loop_
_entity_poly.entity_id
_entity_poly.type
_entity_poly.pdbx_seq_one_letter_code
_entity_poly.pdbx_strand_id
1 'polypeptide(L)' 'MSINNYDELYSQFLQLIAEVHNAHLHYKRKSTIESRVRIRKALSRVKEHAITIRMKIQEIQEEKEKNNE' A
#
# COMPACT_ATOMS: atom_id res chain seq x y z
N MET A 1 16.09 16.89 -2.90
CA MET A 1 14.71 16.54 -2.83
C MET A 1 14.33 15.45 -3.81
N SER A 2 13.62 14.50 -3.34
CA SER A 2 13.22 13.42 -4.21
C SER A 2 12.11 13.90 -5.15
N ILE A 3 12.33 13.73 -6.42
CA ILE A 3 11.34 14.07 -7.41
C ILE A 3 10.24 13.04 -7.50
N ASN A 4 10.52 11.87 -6.99
CA ASN A 4 9.49 10.85 -6.94
C ASN A 4 9.21 10.56 -5.48
N ASN A 5 8.01 10.32 -5.13
CA ASN A 5 7.60 10.07 -3.77
C ASN A 5 7.67 8.58 -3.42
N TYR A 6 8.54 7.85 -4.07
CA TYR A 6 8.55 6.41 -3.91
C TYR A 6 8.78 5.99 -2.45
N ASP A 7 9.78 6.58 -1.80
CA ASP A 7 10.08 6.19 -0.42
C ASP A 7 8.93 6.51 0.50
N GLU A 8 8.27 7.64 0.26
CA GLU A 8 7.12 8.02 1.06
C GLU A 8 5.95 7.08 0.82
N LEU A 9 5.72 6.72 -0.44
CA LEU A 9 4.66 5.77 -0.78
C LEU A 9 4.91 4.43 -0.13
N TYR A 10 6.15 3.98 -0.13
CA TYR A 10 6.49 2.71 0.47
C TYR A 10 6.28 2.74 1.98
N SER A 11 6.67 3.84 2.63
CA SER A 11 6.43 3.99 4.07
C SER A 11 4.95 3.92 4.39
N GLN A 12 4.13 4.58 3.58
CA GLN A 12 2.69 4.53 3.77
C GLN A 12 2.15 3.12 3.57
N PHE A 13 2.74 2.41 2.61
CA PHE A 13 2.34 1.03 2.36
C PHE A 13 2.60 0.16 3.59
N LEU A 14 3.74 0.33 4.23
CA LEU A 14 4.06 -0.42 5.44
C LEU A 14 3.06 -0.11 6.56
N GLN A 15 2.62 1.14 6.67
CA GLN A 15 1.62 1.50 7.66
C GLN A 15 0.30 0.80 7.37
N LEU A 16 -0.07 0.70 6.09
CA LEU A 16 -1.29 0.01 5.72
C LEU A 16 -1.20 -1.49 6.02
N ILE A 17 -0.02 -2.07 5.83
CA ILE A 17 0.21 -3.47 6.19
C ILE A 17 0.00 -3.67 7.69
N ALA A 18 0.50 -2.74 8.50
CA ALA A 18 0.30 -2.82 9.94
C ALA A 18 -1.19 -2.75 10.30
N GLU A 19 -1.94 -1.90 9.60
CA GLU A 19 -3.38 -1.80 9.82
C GLU A 19 -4.10 -3.10 9.47
N VAL A 20 -3.67 -3.74 8.37
CA VAL A 20 -4.23 -5.03 8.01
C VAL A 20 -3.96 -6.05 9.11
N HIS A 21 -2.73 -6.05 9.61
CA HIS A 21 -2.37 -7.01 10.66
C HIS A 21 -3.22 -6.80 11.91
N ASN A 22 -3.39 -5.54 12.32
CA ASN A 22 -4.23 -5.24 13.49
C ASN A 22 -5.68 -5.64 13.27
N ALA A 23 -6.20 -5.38 12.08
CA ALA A 23 -7.56 -5.78 11.76
C ALA A 23 -7.68 -7.30 11.74
N HIS A 24 -6.64 -7.99 11.27
CA HIS A 24 -6.61 -9.44 11.26
C HIS A 24 -6.67 -10.01 12.68
N LEU A 25 -5.87 -9.46 13.59
CA LEU A 25 -5.85 -9.93 14.96
C LEU A 25 -7.21 -9.73 15.61
N HIS A 26 -7.84 -8.59 15.32
CA HIS A 26 -9.16 -8.32 15.86
C HIS A 26 -10.18 -9.32 15.32
N TYR A 27 -10.12 -9.57 14.01
CA TYR A 27 -11.03 -10.53 13.37
C TYR A 27 -10.86 -11.92 13.96
N LYS A 28 -9.62 -12.35 14.22
CA LYS A 28 -9.37 -13.66 14.79
C LYS A 28 -9.92 -13.77 16.21
N ARG A 29 -9.89 -12.68 16.95
CA ARG A 29 -10.40 -12.68 18.31
C ARG A 29 -11.92 -12.65 18.36
N LYS A 30 -12.52 -11.87 17.49
CA LYS A 30 -13.97 -11.67 17.53
C LYS A 30 -14.48 -11.46 16.10
N SER A 31 -15.03 -12.53 15.55
CA SER A 31 -15.46 -12.52 14.15
C SER A 31 -16.89 -11.96 14.08
N THR A 32 -16.99 -10.66 14.07
CA THR A 32 -18.26 -9.97 13.90
C THR A 32 -18.37 -9.43 12.49
N ILE A 33 -19.56 -8.95 12.14
CA ILE A 33 -19.76 -8.30 10.84
C ILE A 33 -18.82 -7.12 10.71
N GLU A 34 -18.69 -6.33 11.79
CA GLU A 34 -17.83 -5.16 11.79
C GLU A 34 -16.36 -5.53 11.57
N SER A 35 -15.91 -6.59 12.24
CA SER A 35 -14.52 -6.99 12.09
C SER A 35 -14.22 -7.50 10.69
N ARG A 36 -15.18 -8.17 10.08
CA ARG A 36 -15.00 -8.65 8.70
C ARG A 36 -14.95 -7.49 7.72
N VAL A 37 -15.82 -6.51 7.90
CA VAL A 37 -15.81 -5.32 7.05
C VAL A 37 -14.49 -4.58 7.21
N ARG A 38 -14.01 -4.45 8.45
CA ARG A 38 -12.78 -3.74 8.72
C ARG A 38 -11.59 -4.35 8.02
N ILE A 39 -11.44 -5.68 8.12
CA ILE A 39 -10.28 -6.33 7.50
C ILE A 39 -10.38 -6.26 5.97
N ARG A 40 -11.58 -6.37 5.42
CA ARG A 40 -11.74 -6.28 3.97
C ARG A 40 -11.41 -4.88 3.47
N LYS A 41 -11.81 -3.85 4.20
CA LYS A 41 -11.47 -2.48 3.82
C LYS A 41 -9.98 -2.23 3.91
N ALA A 42 -9.33 -2.75 4.95
CA ALA A 42 -7.89 -2.59 5.08
C ALA A 42 -7.16 -3.25 3.92
N LEU A 43 -7.60 -4.44 3.53
CA LEU A 43 -7.01 -5.14 2.40
C LEU A 43 -7.22 -4.39 1.09
N SER A 44 -8.39 -3.78 0.92
CA SER A 44 -8.65 -2.99 -0.28
C SER A 44 -7.69 -1.80 -0.37
N ARG A 45 -7.41 -1.15 0.76
CA ARG A 45 -6.48 -0.03 0.76
C ARG A 45 -5.08 -0.48 0.38
N VAL A 46 -4.65 -1.63 0.88
CA VAL A 46 -3.34 -2.17 0.52
C VAL A 46 -3.29 -2.44 -0.99
N LYS A 47 -4.35 -3.02 -1.52
CA LYS A 47 -4.40 -3.31 -2.95
C LYS A 47 -4.27 -2.04 -3.77
N GLU A 48 -5.04 -1.01 -3.42
CA GLU A 48 -4.99 0.24 -4.18
C GLU A 48 -3.64 0.92 -4.06
N HIS A 49 -3.05 0.86 -2.87
CA HIS A 49 -1.76 1.50 -2.67
C HIS A 49 -0.66 0.75 -3.44
N ALA A 50 -0.77 -0.57 -3.49
CA ALA A 50 0.18 -1.37 -4.24
C ALA A 50 0.16 -0.99 -5.72
N ILE A 51 -1.03 -0.74 -6.25
CA ILE A 51 -1.16 -0.31 -7.65
C ILE A 51 -0.46 1.03 -7.84
N THR A 52 -0.66 1.97 -6.91
CA THR A 52 -0.02 3.28 -6.99
C THR A 52 1.49 3.14 -6.99
N ILE A 53 2.03 2.27 -6.13
CA ILE A 53 3.48 2.07 -6.06
C ILE A 53 4.00 1.48 -7.36
N ARG A 54 3.28 0.52 -7.92
CA ARG A 54 3.71 -0.09 -9.19
C ARG A 54 3.78 0.95 -10.29
N MET A 55 2.80 1.84 -10.33
CA MET A 55 2.80 2.91 -11.33
C MET A 55 3.98 3.87 -11.11
N LYS A 56 4.29 4.16 -9.86
CA LYS A 56 5.40 5.05 -9.56
C LYS A 56 6.73 4.40 -10.00
N ILE A 57 6.88 3.12 -9.77
CA ILE A 57 8.08 2.42 -10.21
C ILE A 57 8.22 2.50 -11.72
N GLN A 58 7.12 2.35 -12.43
CA GLN A 58 7.15 2.43 -13.89
C GLN A 58 7.53 3.82 -14.35
N GLU A 59 7.01 4.86 -13.70
CA GLU A 59 7.37 6.23 -14.03
C GLU A 59 8.87 6.46 -13.87
N ILE A 60 9.42 5.97 -12.76
CA ILE A 60 10.84 6.13 -12.50
C ILE A 60 11.66 5.43 -13.57
N GLN A 61 11.24 4.25 -13.95
CA GLN A 61 11.95 3.49 -14.97
C GLN A 61 11.93 4.19 -16.32
N GLU A 62 10.78 4.75 -16.67
CA GLU A 62 10.65 5.46 -17.93
C GLU A 62 11.52 6.71 -17.95
N GLU A 63 11.60 7.42 -16.83
CA GLU A 63 12.47 8.58 -16.75
C GLU A 63 13.92 8.20 -16.90
N LYS A 64 14.33 7.11 -16.29
CA LYS A 64 15.69 6.64 -16.40
C LYS A 64 16.05 6.28 -17.84
N GLU A 65 15.13 5.61 -18.50
CA GLU A 65 15.37 5.23 -19.89
C GLU A 65 15.49 6.45 -20.79
N LYS A 66 14.66 7.45 -20.53
CA LYS A 66 14.73 8.69 -21.28
C LYS A 66 16.06 9.38 -21.07
N ASN A 67 16.51 9.42 -19.83
CA ASN A 67 17.73 10.16 -19.50
C ASN A 67 18.98 9.45 -20.01
N ASN A 68 18.89 8.18 -20.28
CA ASN A 68 20.04 7.41 -20.76
C ASN A 68 20.24 7.54 -22.25
N GLU A 69 19.35 8.18 -22.93
CA GLU A 69 19.53 8.46 -24.34
C GLU A 69 20.27 9.75 -24.54
#